data_b143e232253cf77f4bc3b4a5425d7d3f
#
_entry.id   b143e232253cf77f4bc3b4a5425d7d3f
#
_cell.length_a   1.000
_cell.length_b   1.000
_cell.length_c   1.000
_cell.angle_alpha   90.00
_cell.angle_beta   90.00
_cell.angle_gamma   90.00
#
_symmetry.space_group_name_H-M   'P 1'
#
loop_
_entity.id
_entity.type
_entity.pdbx_description
1 polymer ?
#
loop_
_entity_poly.entity_id
_entity_poly.type
_entity_poly.pdbx_seq_one_letter_code
_entity_poly.pdbx_strand_id
1 'polypeptide(L)'
;MIEQRTPEWFVIRKGRITGSAVGAILGLSPFSSRDAVLRRMVREYHGAASEFEGNIATDYGTRNEEGAKREYELETGKTVIETGFHTFEDWLGASPDGFVDDGLIEIKCPFGLRNGGEFKTAKSQPHYWAQMQIQMFVTKTKWCDFYQWTPKETKLERIKFAPKWTAEVLDELKAFWNQYNIIKVKSPEIYLTDMRMKHDALQLLAEYDDMVKAIKDAEERKKELLEKIVEVAGGVDAEINGRKLTLVKKEGAISYSKAIKDLLPDADLESYRGKPTEYWMLGK
;
A
#
# COMPACT_ATOMS: atom_id res chain seq x y z
N MET A 1 24.35 -14.85 13.71
CA MET A 1 23.16 -14.07 13.26
C MET A 1 23.23 -14.02 11.72
N ILE A 2 22.13 -14.24 10.99
CA ILE A 2 22.14 -14.17 9.53
C ILE A 2 22.00 -12.71 9.13
N GLU A 3 23.00 -12.17 8.46
CA GLU A 3 23.02 -10.78 7.98
C GLU A 3 21.92 -10.55 6.94
N GLN A 4 21.27 -9.36 6.97
CA GLN A 4 20.20 -9.00 6.05
C GLN A 4 20.73 -8.91 4.60
N ARG A 5 19.87 -9.27 3.65
CA ARG A 5 20.14 -9.24 2.20
C ARG A 5 21.19 -10.24 1.69
N THR A 6 21.65 -11.18 2.55
CA THR A 6 22.48 -12.31 2.13
C THR A 6 21.63 -13.43 1.53
N PRO A 7 22.21 -14.35 0.73
CA PRO A 7 21.48 -15.52 0.22
C PRO A 7 20.78 -16.32 1.33
N GLU A 8 21.44 -16.52 2.46
CA GLU A 8 20.91 -17.23 3.61
C GLU A 8 19.72 -16.53 4.24
N TRP A 9 19.72 -15.19 4.24
CA TRP A 9 18.61 -14.40 4.72
C TRP A 9 17.37 -14.54 3.82
N PHE A 10 17.55 -14.65 2.50
CA PHE A 10 16.43 -14.94 1.59
C PHE A 10 15.89 -16.34 1.80
N VAL A 11 16.75 -17.32 2.02
CA VAL A 11 16.36 -18.72 2.27
C VAL A 11 15.54 -18.85 3.54
N ILE A 12 15.97 -18.25 4.66
CA ILE A 12 15.23 -18.37 5.93
C ILE A 12 13.86 -17.69 5.89
N ARG A 13 13.66 -16.69 5.05
CA ARG A 13 12.40 -15.97 4.86
C ARG A 13 11.40 -16.73 3.98
N LYS A 14 11.91 -17.60 3.11
CA LYS A 14 11.10 -18.33 2.13
C LYS A 14 10.03 -19.16 2.81
N GLY A 15 8.78 -19.02 2.35
CA GLY A 15 7.64 -19.75 2.89
C GLY A 15 7.08 -19.20 4.21
N ARG A 16 7.64 -18.10 4.73
CA ARG A 16 7.15 -17.43 5.95
C ARG A 16 6.44 -16.11 5.61
N ILE A 17 5.47 -15.77 6.43
CA ILE A 17 4.96 -14.40 6.44
C ILE A 17 6.04 -13.50 7.05
N THR A 18 6.39 -12.42 6.38
CA THR A 18 7.36 -11.44 6.90
C THR A 18 6.63 -10.24 7.51
N GLY A 19 7.22 -9.58 8.49
CA GLY A 19 6.64 -8.40 9.13
C GLY A 19 6.17 -7.33 8.12
N SER A 20 6.96 -7.09 7.06
CA SER A 20 6.61 -6.15 6.00
C SER A 20 5.42 -6.57 5.12
N ALA A 21 5.05 -7.86 5.11
CA ALA A 21 3.91 -8.37 4.35
C ALA A 21 2.58 -8.27 5.13
N VAL A 22 2.65 -8.13 6.45
CA VAL A 22 1.48 -8.16 7.33
C VAL A 22 0.45 -7.09 6.98
N GLY A 23 0.91 -5.86 6.72
CA GLY A 23 0.00 -4.78 6.32
C GLY A 23 -0.80 -5.10 5.04
N ALA A 24 -0.18 -5.76 4.06
CA ALA A 24 -0.87 -6.17 2.83
C ALA A 24 -1.85 -7.34 3.08
N ILE A 25 -1.46 -8.33 3.90
CA ILE A 25 -2.32 -9.47 4.25
C ILE A 25 -3.59 -9.00 4.97
N LEU A 26 -3.48 -8.01 5.84
CA LEU A 26 -4.58 -7.42 6.61
C LEU A 26 -5.36 -6.32 5.84
N GLY A 27 -5.06 -6.07 4.56
CA GLY A 27 -5.72 -5.03 3.77
C GLY A 27 -5.39 -3.59 4.18
N LEU A 28 -4.32 -3.37 4.93
CA LEU A 28 -3.90 -2.07 5.46
C LEU A 28 -2.90 -1.36 4.53
N SER A 29 -2.31 -2.06 3.56
CA SER A 29 -1.27 -1.51 2.69
C SER A 29 -1.85 -0.85 1.45
N PRO A 30 -1.42 0.38 1.12
CA PRO A 30 -1.77 1.00 -0.15
C PRO A 30 -0.89 0.50 -1.33
N PHE A 31 0.17 -0.28 -1.05
CA PHE A 31 1.19 -0.68 -2.03
C PHE A 31 1.04 -2.12 -2.52
N SER A 32 0.34 -2.97 -1.78
CA SER A 32 0.21 -4.39 -2.11
C SER A 32 -1.05 -4.97 -1.49
N SER A 33 -1.62 -5.99 -2.11
CA SER A 33 -2.80 -6.71 -1.63
C SER A 33 -2.44 -8.05 -1.01
N ARG A 34 -3.40 -8.64 -0.29
CA ARG A 34 -3.33 -10.00 0.24
C ARG A 34 -3.03 -11.02 -0.86
N ASP A 35 -3.69 -10.89 -2.01
CA ASP A 35 -3.51 -11.79 -3.14
C ASP A 35 -2.12 -11.63 -3.77
N ALA A 36 -1.60 -10.41 -3.88
CA ALA A 36 -0.23 -10.16 -4.36
C ALA A 36 0.82 -10.81 -3.45
N VAL A 37 0.62 -10.80 -2.12
CA VAL A 37 1.51 -11.51 -1.19
C VAL A 37 1.42 -13.02 -1.40
N LEU A 38 0.21 -13.57 -1.54
CA LEU A 38 -0.02 -14.99 -1.77
C LEU A 38 0.65 -15.44 -3.08
N ARG A 39 0.43 -14.69 -4.17
CA ARG A 39 1.05 -14.90 -5.47
C ARG A 39 2.57 -14.94 -5.36
N ARG A 40 3.18 -13.94 -4.75
CA ARG A 40 4.63 -13.90 -4.54
C ARG A 40 5.13 -15.12 -3.78
N MET A 41 4.49 -15.50 -2.67
CA MET A 41 4.92 -16.65 -1.85
C MET A 41 4.80 -17.98 -2.62
N VAL A 42 3.74 -18.17 -3.43
CA VAL A 42 3.57 -19.37 -4.26
C VAL A 42 4.65 -19.40 -5.35
N ARG A 43 4.92 -18.29 -6.04
CA ARG A 43 5.98 -18.19 -7.06
C ARG A 43 7.36 -18.48 -6.48
N GLU A 44 7.69 -17.90 -5.32
CA GLU A 44 8.94 -18.19 -4.61
C GLU A 44 9.08 -19.67 -4.26
N TYR A 45 8.00 -20.32 -3.83
CA TYR A 45 8.03 -21.77 -3.53
C TYR A 45 8.39 -22.60 -4.76
N HIS A 46 7.83 -22.29 -5.90
CA HIS A 46 8.07 -22.99 -7.17
C HIS A 46 9.32 -22.53 -7.92
N GLY A 47 10.07 -21.57 -7.38
CA GLY A 47 11.29 -21.06 -8.03
C GLY A 47 11.02 -20.21 -9.27
N ALA A 48 9.79 -19.71 -9.44
CA ALA A 48 9.46 -18.78 -10.51
C ALA A 48 10.15 -17.43 -10.29
N ALA A 49 10.48 -16.73 -11.37
CA ALA A 49 11.08 -15.39 -11.30
C ALA A 49 10.20 -14.41 -10.53
N SER A 50 10.83 -13.49 -9.80
CA SER A 50 10.11 -12.40 -9.15
C SER A 50 9.45 -11.52 -10.21
N GLU A 51 8.19 -11.14 -9.97
CA GLU A 51 7.48 -10.17 -10.81
C GLU A 51 7.80 -8.73 -10.40
N PHE A 52 8.47 -8.54 -9.27
CA PHE A 52 8.90 -7.24 -8.78
C PHE A 52 10.43 -7.17 -8.74
N GLU A 53 10.99 -6.31 -9.56
CA GLU A 53 12.45 -6.09 -9.67
C GLU A 53 12.93 -4.85 -8.90
N GLY A 54 12.06 -4.24 -8.11
CA GLY A 54 12.30 -2.96 -7.46
C GLY A 54 11.76 -1.78 -8.27
N ASN A 55 11.85 -0.61 -7.68
CA ASN A 55 11.53 0.66 -8.33
C ASN A 55 12.35 1.80 -7.69
N ILE A 56 12.26 2.99 -8.28
CA ILE A 56 13.00 4.16 -7.84
C ILE A 56 12.79 4.49 -6.35
N ALA A 57 11.61 4.19 -5.78
CA ALA A 57 11.32 4.45 -4.37
C ALA A 57 11.99 3.43 -3.46
N THR A 58 11.99 2.15 -3.83
CA THR A 58 12.71 1.09 -3.08
C THR A 58 14.21 1.28 -3.13
N ASP A 59 14.74 1.66 -4.29
CA ASP A 59 16.18 1.95 -4.46
C ASP A 59 16.62 3.17 -3.66
N TYR A 60 15.77 4.20 -3.63
CA TYR A 60 16.01 5.39 -2.80
C TYR A 60 16.02 5.04 -1.32
N GLY A 61 15.03 4.26 -0.85
CA GLY A 61 14.96 3.78 0.52
C GLY A 61 16.23 3.06 0.93
N THR A 62 16.61 2.05 0.14
CA THR A 62 17.80 1.23 0.41
C THR A 62 19.09 2.05 0.44
N ARG A 63 19.27 3.00 -0.48
CA ARG A 63 20.50 3.83 -0.52
C ARG A 63 20.63 4.79 0.64
N ASN A 64 19.52 5.27 1.20
CA ASN A 64 19.55 6.26 2.27
C ASN A 64 19.42 5.68 3.68
N GLU A 65 19.10 4.40 3.82
CA GLU A 65 18.84 3.73 5.10
C GLU A 65 20.04 3.83 6.06
N GLU A 66 21.27 3.59 5.56
CA GLU A 66 22.49 3.68 6.36
C GLU A 66 22.79 5.13 6.81
N GLY A 67 22.54 6.11 5.94
CA GLY A 67 22.67 7.53 6.30
C GLY A 67 21.66 7.94 7.36
N ALA A 68 20.41 7.51 7.20
CA ALA A 68 19.33 7.75 8.15
C ALA A 68 19.61 7.11 9.52
N LYS A 69 20.19 5.91 9.53
CA LYS A 69 20.63 5.22 10.77
C LYS A 69 21.64 6.06 11.54
N ARG A 70 22.68 6.55 10.85
CA ARG A 70 23.70 7.40 11.48
C ARG A 70 23.13 8.71 12.01
N GLU A 71 22.19 9.31 11.29
CA GLU A 71 21.55 10.55 11.75
C GLU A 71 20.70 10.30 13.00
N TYR A 72 19.94 9.19 13.03
CA TYR A 72 19.24 8.77 14.25
C TYR A 72 20.20 8.60 15.45
N GLU A 73 21.35 7.98 15.25
CA GLU A 73 22.36 7.80 16.31
C GLU A 73 22.91 9.13 16.80
N LEU A 74 23.17 10.07 15.90
CA LEU A 74 23.62 11.42 16.24
C LEU A 74 22.56 12.22 16.99
N GLU A 75 21.30 12.18 16.55
CA GLU A 75 20.20 12.91 17.17
C GLU A 75 19.84 12.39 18.56
N THR A 76 19.91 11.07 18.75
CA THR A 76 19.43 10.42 19.98
C THR A 76 20.55 10.08 20.97
N GLY A 77 21.78 10.08 20.53
CA GLY A 77 22.93 9.58 21.30
C GLY A 77 22.91 8.06 21.54
N LYS A 78 22.08 7.32 20.81
CA LYS A 78 21.90 5.87 20.93
C LYS A 78 22.66 5.15 19.83
N THR A 79 22.97 3.88 20.05
CA THR A 79 23.61 3.02 19.05
C THR A 79 22.60 2.03 18.51
N VAL A 80 22.55 1.90 17.18
CA VAL A 80 21.73 0.90 16.49
C VAL A 80 22.55 -0.37 16.30
N ILE A 81 22.13 -1.44 16.93
CA ILE A 81 22.73 -2.76 16.77
C ILE A 81 22.00 -3.50 15.65
N GLU A 82 22.70 -3.75 14.55
CA GLU A 82 22.15 -4.49 13.40
C GLU A 82 21.67 -5.89 13.81
N THR A 83 20.61 -6.32 13.17
CA THR A 83 20.02 -7.63 13.43
C THR A 83 19.56 -8.29 12.13
N GLY A 84 19.42 -9.61 12.17
CA GLY A 84 19.00 -10.40 11.04
C GLY A 84 17.50 -10.70 11.02
N PHE A 85 17.16 -11.89 10.56
CA PHE A 85 15.78 -12.37 10.53
C PHE A 85 15.44 -13.14 11.80
N HIS A 86 14.44 -12.70 12.52
CA HIS A 86 13.89 -13.35 13.71
C HIS A 86 12.65 -14.15 13.32
N THR A 87 12.52 -15.36 13.84
CA THR A 87 11.42 -16.27 13.53
C THR A 87 10.51 -16.49 14.73
N PHE A 88 9.23 -16.61 14.44
CA PHE A 88 8.24 -17.16 15.34
C PHE A 88 7.65 -18.42 14.71
N GLU A 89 7.92 -19.56 15.30
CA GLU A 89 7.61 -20.86 14.72
C GLU A 89 8.18 -21.00 13.29
N ASP A 90 7.50 -21.78 12.44
CA ASP A 90 7.90 -22.07 11.07
C ASP A 90 7.24 -21.16 10.01
N TRP A 91 6.34 -20.26 10.45
CA TRP A 91 5.44 -19.56 9.54
C TRP A 91 5.52 -18.03 9.57
N LEU A 92 6.04 -17.43 10.61
CA LEU A 92 6.12 -15.98 10.78
C LEU A 92 7.54 -15.54 11.11
N GLY A 93 7.93 -14.37 10.66
CA GLY A 93 9.21 -13.78 11.05
C GLY A 93 9.33 -12.32 10.64
N ALA A 94 10.36 -11.66 11.14
CA ALA A 94 10.60 -10.25 10.87
C ALA A 94 12.10 -9.92 10.89
N SER A 95 12.49 -8.91 10.11
CA SER A 95 13.81 -8.27 10.15
C SER A 95 13.58 -6.80 10.50
N PRO A 96 13.68 -6.38 11.75
CA PRO A 96 13.77 -4.96 12.10
C PRO A 96 15.09 -4.37 11.59
N ASP A 97 15.15 -3.07 11.42
CA ASP A 97 16.38 -2.40 10.95
C ASP A 97 17.46 -2.39 12.03
N GLY A 98 17.10 -2.54 13.31
CA GLY A 98 18.04 -2.75 14.39
C GLY A 98 17.41 -2.83 15.77
N PHE A 99 18.26 -3.21 16.76
CA PHE A 99 17.96 -3.03 18.16
C PHE A 99 18.52 -1.69 18.66
N VAL A 100 17.78 -1.06 19.53
CA VAL A 100 18.18 0.17 20.24
C VAL A 100 17.79 0.02 21.70
N ASP A 101 18.77 0.02 22.60
CA ASP A 101 18.55 -0.30 24.02
C ASP A 101 17.79 -1.64 24.18
N ASP A 102 16.59 -1.60 24.79
CA ASP A 102 15.68 -2.74 24.97
C ASP A 102 14.53 -2.77 23.95
N GLY A 103 14.60 -1.95 22.90
CA GLY A 103 13.60 -1.83 21.85
C GLY A 103 14.14 -2.00 20.44
N LEU A 104 13.37 -1.57 19.47
CA LEU A 104 13.68 -1.67 18.05
C LEU A 104 13.74 -0.30 17.38
N ILE A 105 14.30 -0.26 16.19
CA ILE A 105 14.13 0.83 15.23
C ILE A 105 13.58 0.29 13.91
N GLU A 106 12.68 1.06 13.29
CA GLU A 106 12.22 0.92 11.91
C GLU A 106 12.43 2.23 11.18
N ILE A 107 13.29 2.22 10.15
CA ILE A 107 13.70 3.38 9.38
C ILE A 107 12.89 3.45 8.07
N LYS A 108 12.39 4.62 7.73
CA LYS A 108 11.77 4.87 6.43
C LYS A 108 12.33 6.13 5.79
N CYS A 109 12.79 5.98 4.55
CA CYS A 109 13.25 7.07 3.70
C CYS A 109 12.24 7.28 2.55
N PRO A 110 11.13 8.02 2.76
CA PRO A 110 10.06 8.12 1.78
C PRO A 110 10.48 8.93 0.55
N PHE A 111 10.60 8.28 -0.61
CA PHE A 111 10.95 8.93 -1.88
C PHE A 111 10.05 10.12 -2.23
N GLY A 112 8.74 10.01 -1.94
CA GLY A 112 7.77 11.08 -2.18
C GLY A 112 8.04 12.37 -1.41
N LEU A 113 8.76 12.30 -0.27
CA LEU A 113 9.09 13.44 0.58
C LEU A 113 10.53 13.96 0.39
N ARG A 114 11.33 13.40 -0.52
CA ARG A 114 12.74 13.78 -0.72
C ARG A 114 12.96 15.28 -1.02
N ASN A 115 11.97 15.94 -1.58
CA ASN A 115 12.00 17.37 -1.89
C ASN A 115 11.30 18.24 -0.83
N GLY A 116 10.77 17.64 0.23
CA GLY A 116 9.97 18.26 1.29
C GLY A 116 8.55 17.73 1.31
N GLY A 117 7.82 18.02 2.37
CA GLY A 117 6.45 17.59 2.64
C GLY A 117 6.30 17.11 4.07
N GLU A 118 5.09 16.88 4.53
CA GLU A 118 4.83 16.49 5.91
C GLU A 118 4.96 14.98 6.13
N PHE A 119 5.71 14.59 7.15
CA PHE A 119 5.74 13.21 7.62
C PHE A 119 4.40 12.80 8.25
N LYS A 120 3.91 11.68 7.81
CA LYS A 120 2.72 11.05 8.39
C LYS A 120 3.06 10.37 9.72
N THR A 121 2.07 10.26 10.61
CA THR A 121 2.24 9.48 11.85
C THR A 121 2.11 7.97 11.55
N ALA A 122 2.62 7.12 12.44
CA ALA A 122 2.42 5.67 12.33
C ALA A 122 0.92 5.30 12.32
N LYS A 123 0.08 6.02 13.05
CA LYS A 123 -1.38 5.84 13.06
C LYS A 123 -2.01 6.05 11.68
N SER A 124 -1.52 7.00 10.90
CA SER A 124 -2.00 7.27 9.53
C SER A 124 -1.32 6.40 8.47
N GLN A 125 -0.39 5.55 8.88
CA GLN A 125 0.32 4.56 8.08
C GLN A 125 0.17 3.16 8.70
N PRO A 126 -1.07 2.60 8.74
CA PRO A 126 -1.37 1.40 9.53
C PRO A 126 -0.58 0.17 9.08
N HIS A 127 -0.11 0.12 7.84
CA HIS A 127 0.75 -0.94 7.32
C HIS A 127 2.14 -0.95 7.98
N TYR A 128 2.76 0.21 8.21
CA TYR A 128 4.03 0.30 8.95
C TYR A 128 3.83 0.05 10.44
N TRP A 129 2.72 0.55 10.98
CA TRP A 129 2.38 0.27 12.38
C TRP A 129 2.21 -1.24 12.60
N ALA A 130 1.48 -1.95 11.73
CA ALA A 130 1.31 -3.41 11.79
C ALA A 130 2.65 -4.15 11.63
N GLN A 131 3.52 -3.70 10.74
CA GLN A 131 4.88 -4.24 10.58
C GLN A 131 5.64 -4.18 11.90
N MET A 132 5.70 -3.01 12.54
CA MET A 132 6.39 -2.80 13.83
C MET A 132 5.79 -3.65 14.96
N GLN A 133 4.45 -3.83 15.00
CA GLN A 133 3.83 -4.70 16.01
C GLN A 133 4.29 -6.15 15.88
N ILE A 134 4.40 -6.66 14.66
CA ILE A 134 4.88 -8.03 14.42
C ILE A 134 6.38 -8.14 14.68
N GLN A 135 7.17 -7.12 14.35
CA GLN A 135 8.59 -7.08 14.72
C GLN A 135 8.77 -7.18 16.23
N MET A 136 8.06 -6.36 17.00
CA MET A 136 8.10 -6.38 18.48
C MET A 136 7.62 -7.72 19.04
N PHE A 137 6.59 -8.32 18.47
CA PHE A 137 6.10 -9.63 18.87
C PHE A 137 7.16 -10.72 18.70
N VAL A 138 7.77 -10.80 17.53
CA VAL A 138 8.74 -11.84 17.19
C VAL A 138 10.05 -11.66 17.99
N THR A 139 10.47 -10.43 18.23
CA THR A 139 11.69 -10.12 18.99
C THR A 139 11.47 -10.01 20.50
N LYS A 140 10.21 -10.05 20.96
CA LYS A 140 9.81 -9.88 22.38
C LYS A 140 10.20 -8.52 22.97
N THR A 141 10.26 -7.48 22.15
CA THR A 141 10.52 -6.11 22.57
C THR A 141 9.22 -5.37 22.90
N LYS A 142 9.30 -4.26 23.62
CA LYS A 142 8.13 -3.54 24.13
C LYS A 142 7.85 -2.23 23.38
N TRP A 143 8.80 -1.77 22.60
CA TRP A 143 8.68 -0.54 21.82
C TRP A 143 9.55 -0.59 20.57
N CYS A 144 9.19 0.25 19.59
CA CYS A 144 9.91 0.46 18.35
C CYS A 144 9.96 1.96 18.05
N ASP A 145 11.11 2.50 17.79
CA ASP A 145 11.30 3.86 17.28
C ASP A 145 11.05 3.85 15.77
N PHE A 146 9.98 4.51 15.35
CA PHE A 146 9.64 4.74 13.95
C PHE A 146 10.32 6.01 13.49
N TYR A 147 11.42 5.85 12.74
CA TYR A 147 12.25 6.95 12.28
C TYR A 147 12.05 7.19 10.80
N GLN A 148 11.49 8.35 10.45
CA GLN A 148 11.28 8.78 9.07
C GLN A 148 12.31 9.84 8.73
N TRP A 149 13.02 9.66 7.61
CA TRP A 149 14.14 10.48 7.22
C TRP A 149 13.99 11.05 5.80
N THR A 150 14.36 12.31 5.62
CA THR A 150 14.61 12.96 4.32
C THR A 150 15.89 13.78 4.41
N PRO A 151 16.48 14.23 3.28
CA PRO A 151 17.65 15.11 3.32
C PRO A 151 17.42 16.46 4.01
N LYS A 152 16.19 16.81 4.34
CA LYS A 152 15.81 18.11 4.90
C LYS A 152 15.39 18.04 6.35
N GLU A 153 14.79 16.96 6.75
CA GLU A 153 14.17 16.81 8.07
C GLU A 153 13.96 15.35 8.43
N THR A 154 13.81 15.11 9.71
CA THR A 154 13.57 13.80 10.29
C THR A 154 12.33 13.82 11.18
N LYS A 155 11.74 12.66 11.43
CA LYS A 155 10.67 12.48 12.41
C LYS A 155 10.80 11.19 13.16
N LEU A 156 10.91 11.28 14.46
CA LEU A 156 10.94 10.16 15.39
C LEU A 156 9.60 10.01 16.11
N GLU A 157 9.02 8.81 16.10
CA GLU A 157 7.80 8.47 16.84
C GLU A 157 8.00 7.11 17.54
N ARG A 158 7.91 7.08 18.88
CA ARG A 158 8.02 5.84 19.64
C ARG A 158 6.70 5.09 19.68
N ILE A 159 6.68 3.90 19.13
CA ILE A 159 5.51 3.00 19.06
C ILE A 159 5.62 1.95 20.15
N LYS A 160 4.58 1.85 20.99
CA LYS A 160 4.50 0.80 22.01
C LYS A 160 3.90 -0.47 21.45
N PHE A 161 4.34 -1.60 21.98
CA PHE A 161 3.76 -2.89 21.65
C PHE A 161 2.30 -2.98 22.10
N ALA A 162 1.44 -3.47 21.21
CA ALA A 162 -0.01 -3.63 21.42
C ALA A 162 -0.38 -5.13 21.48
N PRO A 163 -0.20 -5.81 22.61
CA PRO A 163 -0.33 -7.26 22.70
C PRO A 163 -1.74 -7.76 22.36
N LYS A 164 -2.78 -6.98 22.69
CA LYS A 164 -4.17 -7.34 22.40
C LYS A 164 -4.42 -7.38 20.89
N TRP A 165 -4.06 -6.33 20.17
CA TRP A 165 -4.20 -6.28 18.72
C TRP A 165 -3.37 -7.38 18.05
N THR A 166 -2.14 -7.60 18.51
CA THR A 166 -1.27 -8.64 17.96
C THR A 166 -1.91 -10.02 18.11
N ALA A 167 -2.47 -10.33 19.28
CA ALA A 167 -3.16 -11.59 19.51
C ALA A 167 -4.37 -11.76 18.56
N GLU A 168 -5.15 -10.70 18.32
CA GLU A 168 -6.32 -10.72 17.45
C GLU A 168 -5.94 -11.01 15.97
N VAL A 169 -4.80 -10.51 15.48
CA VAL A 169 -4.41 -10.70 14.06
C VAL A 169 -3.61 -11.99 13.82
N LEU A 170 -3.02 -12.60 14.83
CA LEU A 170 -2.24 -13.84 14.65
C LEU A 170 -3.06 -14.98 14.03
N ASP A 171 -4.33 -15.11 14.39
CA ASP A 171 -5.21 -16.13 13.84
C ASP A 171 -5.48 -15.87 12.34
N GLU A 172 -5.68 -14.63 11.95
CA GLU A 172 -5.86 -14.27 10.55
C GLU A 172 -4.59 -14.51 9.72
N LEU A 173 -3.43 -14.16 10.27
CA LEU A 173 -2.15 -14.42 9.63
C LEU A 173 -1.88 -15.93 9.50
N LYS A 174 -2.22 -16.72 10.52
CA LYS A 174 -2.09 -18.18 10.47
C LYS A 174 -3.05 -18.79 9.45
N ALA A 175 -4.28 -18.29 9.35
CA ALA A 175 -5.24 -18.70 8.33
C ALA A 175 -4.74 -18.42 6.92
N PHE A 176 -4.12 -17.24 6.70
CA PHE A 176 -3.47 -16.90 5.42
C PHE A 176 -2.32 -17.86 5.10
N TRP A 177 -1.46 -18.18 6.08
CA TRP A 177 -0.36 -19.12 5.87
C TRP A 177 -0.86 -20.53 5.56
N ASN A 178 -1.94 -20.97 6.20
CA ASN A 178 -2.60 -22.24 5.90
C ASN A 178 -3.16 -22.25 4.48
N GLN A 179 -3.81 -21.16 4.04
CA GLN A 179 -4.27 -20.96 2.66
C GLN A 179 -3.11 -21.08 1.65
N TYR A 180 -1.99 -20.40 1.93
CA TYR A 180 -0.78 -20.50 1.12
C TYR A 180 -0.30 -21.96 1.02
N ASN A 181 -0.22 -22.69 2.13
CA ASN A 181 0.23 -24.08 2.13
C ASN A 181 -0.67 -25.03 1.33
N ILE A 182 -1.97 -24.76 1.29
CA ILE A 182 -2.92 -25.52 0.46
C ILE A 182 -2.70 -25.18 -1.02
N ILE A 183 -2.69 -23.91 -1.35
CA ILE A 183 -2.65 -23.42 -2.74
C ILE A 183 -1.34 -23.79 -3.43
N LYS A 184 -0.20 -23.62 -2.76
CA LYS A 184 1.11 -23.94 -3.34
C LYS A 184 1.25 -25.40 -3.81
N VAL A 185 0.40 -26.32 -3.28
CA VAL A 185 0.44 -27.74 -3.63
C VAL A 185 -0.74 -28.14 -4.52
N LYS A 186 -1.95 -27.64 -4.23
CA LYS A 186 -3.19 -28.11 -4.88
C LYS A 186 -3.56 -27.33 -6.13
N SER A 187 -3.26 -26.05 -6.20
CA SER A 187 -3.73 -25.18 -7.30
C SER A 187 -2.77 -24.01 -7.54
N PRO A 188 -1.47 -24.27 -7.80
CA PRO A 188 -0.50 -23.20 -7.97
C PRO A 188 -0.60 -22.48 -9.34
N GLU A 189 -1.27 -23.07 -10.32
CA GLU A 189 -1.23 -22.67 -11.74
C GLU A 189 -1.64 -21.22 -11.93
N ILE A 190 -2.66 -20.79 -11.21
CA ILE A 190 -3.21 -19.43 -11.27
C ILE A 190 -2.15 -18.37 -10.90
N TYR A 191 -1.22 -18.74 -10.02
CA TYR A 191 -0.17 -17.85 -9.51
C TYR A 191 1.16 -18.01 -10.26
N LEU A 192 1.33 -19.11 -11.01
CA LEU A 192 2.55 -19.38 -11.80
C LEU A 192 2.47 -18.78 -13.20
N THR A 193 1.27 -18.46 -13.69
CA THR A 193 1.11 -17.80 -14.98
C THR A 193 1.74 -16.40 -14.92
N ASP A 194 2.74 -16.17 -15.78
CA ASP A 194 3.35 -14.84 -15.87
C ASP A 194 2.33 -13.84 -16.39
N MET A 195 2.17 -12.76 -15.66
CA MET A 195 1.55 -11.55 -16.22
C MET A 195 2.55 -10.96 -17.21
N ARG A 196 2.46 -11.39 -18.46
CA ARG A 196 3.37 -10.90 -19.50
C ARG A 196 3.13 -9.40 -19.68
N MET A 197 4.07 -8.58 -19.24
CA MET A 197 4.23 -7.26 -19.81
C MET A 197 4.67 -7.46 -21.27
N LYS A 198 3.75 -7.35 -22.21
CA LYS A 198 4.12 -7.23 -23.61
C LYS A 198 4.82 -5.89 -23.76
N HIS A 199 6.09 -5.90 -24.15
CA HIS A 199 6.89 -4.70 -24.41
C HIS A 199 6.15 -3.75 -25.37
N ASP A 200 5.40 -4.32 -26.32
CA ASP A 200 4.61 -3.59 -27.31
C ASP A 200 3.44 -2.80 -26.68
N ALA A 201 3.02 -3.12 -25.46
CA ALA A 201 1.97 -2.37 -24.76
C ALA A 201 2.50 -1.12 -24.01
N LEU A 202 3.81 -0.97 -23.80
CA LEU A 202 4.37 0.16 -23.06
C LEU A 202 4.16 1.47 -23.78
N GLN A 203 4.33 1.50 -25.12
CA GLN A 203 4.09 2.69 -25.91
C GLN A 203 2.61 3.05 -25.95
N LEU A 204 1.73 2.06 -26.12
CA LEU A 204 0.28 2.25 -26.07
C LEU A 204 -0.19 2.72 -24.70
N LEU A 205 0.42 2.21 -23.62
CA LEU A 205 0.14 2.66 -22.26
C LEU A 205 0.53 4.12 -22.05
N ALA A 206 1.71 4.53 -22.53
CA ALA A 206 2.16 5.91 -22.45
C ALA A 206 1.21 6.86 -23.22
N GLU A 207 0.81 6.47 -24.45
CA GLU A 207 -0.18 7.23 -25.24
C GLU A 207 -1.54 7.32 -24.52
N TYR A 208 -1.99 6.23 -23.89
CA TYR A 208 -3.22 6.21 -23.10
C TYR A 208 -3.14 7.18 -21.91
N ASP A 209 -2.04 7.15 -21.15
CA ASP A 209 -1.84 8.01 -19.98
C ASP A 209 -1.76 9.49 -20.38
N ASP A 210 -1.10 9.80 -21.50
CA ASP A 210 -1.05 11.15 -22.06
C ASP A 210 -2.45 11.64 -22.48
N MET A 211 -3.28 10.76 -23.06
CA MET A 211 -4.65 11.10 -23.41
C MET A 211 -5.53 11.31 -22.17
N VAL A 212 -5.40 10.48 -21.14
CA VAL A 212 -6.12 10.64 -19.84
C VAL A 212 -5.78 12.00 -19.23
N LYS A 213 -4.50 12.38 -19.25
CA LYS A 213 -4.05 13.67 -18.75
C LYS A 213 -4.62 14.82 -19.59
N ALA A 214 -4.55 14.74 -20.92
CA ALA A 214 -5.09 15.74 -21.82
C ALA A 214 -6.60 15.94 -21.66
N ILE A 215 -7.36 14.86 -21.46
CA ILE A 215 -8.80 14.92 -21.18
C ILE A 215 -9.05 15.66 -19.86
N LYS A 216 -8.31 15.35 -18.82
CA LYS A 216 -8.44 16.02 -17.52
C LYS A 216 -8.14 17.52 -17.62
N ASP A 217 -7.03 17.89 -18.27
CA ASP A 217 -6.63 19.28 -18.47
C ASP A 217 -7.68 20.04 -19.30
N ALA A 218 -8.26 19.39 -20.33
CA ALA A 218 -9.33 19.96 -21.15
C ALA A 218 -10.64 20.13 -20.36
N GLU A 219 -10.99 19.19 -19.48
CA GLU A 219 -12.16 19.31 -18.62
C GLU A 219 -12.02 20.45 -17.59
N GLU A 220 -10.86 20.60 -16.98
CA GLU A 220 -10.55 21.72 -16.09
C GLU A 220 -10.64 23.06 -16.85
N ARG A 221 -10.04 23.13 -18.04
CA ARG A 221 -10.12 24.32 -18.87
C ARG A 221 -11.52 24.66 -19.32
N LYS A 222 -12.32 23.66 -19.69
CA LYS A 222 -13.73 23.84 -20.03
C LYS A 222 -14.53 24.43 -18.86
N LYS A 223 -14.25 23.96 -17.63
CA LYS A 223 -14.88 24.50 -16.41
C LYS A 223 -14.54 25.96 -16.18
N GLU A 224 -13.24 26.32 -16.26
CA GLU A 224 -12.80 27.72 -16.15
C GLU A 224 -13.44 28.64 -17.20
N LEU A 225 -13.56 28.15 -18.45
CA LEU A 225 -14.22 28.91 -19.51
C LEU A 225 -15.70 29.11 -19.25
N LEU A 226 -16.38 28.09 -18.73
CA LEU A 226 -17.80 28.22 -18.36
C LEU A 226 -17.99 29.23 -17.22
N GLU A 227 -17.14 29.24 -16.22
CA GLU A 227 -17.16 30.21 -15.12
C GLU A 227 -17.00 31.64 -15.64
N LYS A 228 -16.07 31.87 -16.57
CA LYS A 228 -15.86 33.17 -17.22
C LYS A 228 -17.07 33.58 -18.08
N ILE A 229 -17.70 32.65 -18.80
CA ILE A 229 -18.93 32.93 -19.58
C ILE A 229 -20.07 33.34 -18.63
N VAL A 230 -20.24 32.66 -17.51
CA VAL A 230 -21.24 33.01 -16.48
C VAL A 230 -20.97 34.41 -15.90
N GLU A 231 -19.69 34.74 -15.61
CA GLU A 231 -19.29 36.05 -15.09
C GLU A 231 -19.64 37.17 -16.10
N VAL A 232 -19.26 36.99 -17.40
CA VAL A 232 -19.56 37.94 -18.46
C VAL A 232 -21.07 38.11 -18.69
N ALA A 233 -21.84 37.02 -18.52
CA ALA A 233 -23.31 37.06 -18.59
C ALA A 233 -23.97 37.67 -17.35
N GLY A 234 -23.19 38.09 -16.33
CA GLY A 234 -23.72 38.68 -15.09
C GLY A 234 -24.40 37.67 -14.17
N GLY A 235 -24.13 36.38 -14.32
CA GLY A 235 -24.71 35.31 -13.48
C GLY A 235 -26.21 35.06 -13.70
N VAL A 236 -26.75 35.46 -14.83
CA VAL A 236 -28.17 35.26 -15.19
C VAL A 236 -28.30 34.41 -16.44
N ASP A 237 -29.50 33.86 -16.67
CA ASP A 237 -29.82 33.14 -17.91
C ASP A 237 -29.60 34.07 -19.11
N ALA A 238 -28.93 33.57 -20.14
CA ALA A 238 -28.54 34.35 -21.30
C ALA A 238 -28.58 33.50 -22.59
N GLU A 239 -28.73 34.16 -23.73
CA GLU A 239 -28.51 33.54 -25.03
C GLU A 239 -27.26 34.13 -25.69
N ILE A 240 -26.30 33.27 -26.01
CA ILE A 240 -25.01 33.65 -26.55
C ILE A 240 -24.78 32.86 -27.83
N ASN A 241 -24.84 33.55 -28.97
CA ASN A 241 -24.63 32.96 -30.30
C ASN A 241 -25.46 31.66 -30.52
N GLY A 242 -26.77 31.74 -30.21
CA GLY A 242 -27.73 30.65 -30.37
C GLY A 242 -27.63 29.50 -29.32
N ARG A 243 -26.76 29.67 -28.31
CA ARG A 243 -26.62 28.74 -27.16
C ARG A 243 -27.22 29.37 -25.92
N LYS A 244 -28.05 28.60 -25.22
CA LYS A 244 -28.66 29.05 -23.96
C LYS A 244 -27.74 28.72 -22.78
N LEU A 245 -27.37 29.76 -22.02
CA LEU A 245 -26.79 29.66 -20.70
C LEU A 245 -27.94 29.67 -19.70
N THR A 246 -28.08 28.63 -18.87
CA THR A 246 -29.22 28.51 -17.92
C THR A 246 -28.72 27.97 -16.59
N LEU A 247 -29.11 28.61 -15.48
CA LEU A 247 -28.85 28.12 -14.16
C LEU A 247 -29.76 26.91 -13.85
N VAL A 248 -29.22 25.71 -13.89
CA VAL A 248 -29.95 24.48 -13.57
C VAL A 248 -29.80 24.15 -12.10
N LYS A 249 -30.89 24.22 -11.34
CA LYS A 249 -31.00 23.74 -9.96
C LYS A 249 -31.55 22.32 -9.99
N LYS A 250 -30.77 21.36 -9.46
CA LYS A 250 -31.20 19.96 -9.34
C LYS A 250 -31.27 19.60 -7.85
N GLU A 251 -32.35 18.94 -7.46
CA GLU A 251 -32.38 18.28 -6.16
C GLU A 251 -31.38 17.14 -6.12
N GLY A 252 -30.87 16.83 -4.93
CA GLY A 252 -29.94 15.72 -4.72
C GLY A 252 -30.59 14.39 -5.17
N ALA A 253 -29.80 13.54 -5.82
CA ALA A 253 -30.28 12.22 -6.22
C ALA A 253 -30.60 11.34 -5.00
N ILE A 254 -31.72 10.64 -5.04
CA ILE A 254 -32.07 9.65 -4.03
C ILE A 254 -31.13 8.44 -4.21
N SER A 255 -30.40 8.10 -3.15
CA SER A 255 -29.62 6.85 -3.13
C SER A 255 -30.56 5.67 -2.83
N TYR A 256 -31.13 5.08 -3.86
CA TYR A 256 -32.02 3.93 -3.72
C TYR A 256 -31.34 2.74 -3.04
N SER A 257 -30.07 2.48 -3.31
CA SER A 257 -29.31 1.42 -2.65
C SER A 257 -29.20 1.63 -1.14
N LYS A 258 -28.99 2.87 -0.70
CA LYS A 258 -28.99 3.23 0.72
C LYS A 258 -30.39 3.12 1.31
N ALA A 259 -31.40 3.66 0.63
CA ALA A 259 -32.79 3.61 1.10
C ALA A 259 -33.30 2.17 1.24
N ILE A 260 -32.98 1.29 0.29
CA ILE A 260 -33.36 -0.13 0.36
C ILE A 260 -32.65 -0.81 1.55
N LYS A 261 -31.37 -0.56 1.73
CA LYS A 261 -30.60 -1.12 2.86
C LYS A 261 -31.13 -0.68 4.22
N ASP A 262 -31.57 0.57 4.32
CA ASP A 262 -32.09 1.15 5.57
C ASP A 262 -33.54 0.73 5.86
N LEU A 263 -34.38 0.60 4.83
CA LEU A 263 -35.82 0.31 4.96
C LEU A 263 -36.17 -1.18 4.88
N LEU A 264 -35.37 -1.96 4.16
CA LEU A 264 -35.59 -3.39 3.89
C LEU A 264 -34.25 -4.16 3.99
N PRO A 265 -33.64 -4.24 5.18
CA PRO A 265 -32.29 -4.81 5.35
C PRO A 265 -32.19 -6.29 4.95
N ASP A 266 -33.29 -7.03 5.03
CA ASP A 266 -33.34 -8.48 4.74
C ASP A 266 -33.91 -8.79 3.34
N ALA A 267 -34.06 -7.79 2.45
CA ALA A 267 -34.60 -8.02 1.12
C ALA A 267 -33.63 -8.81 0.25
N ASP A 268 -34.12 -9.89 -0.36
CA ASP A 268 -33.39 -10.59 -1.41
C ASP A 268 -33.46 -9.80 -2.73
N LEU A 269 -32.33 -9.24 -3.13
CA LEU A 269 -32.19 -8.41 -4.33
C LEU A 269 -31.64 -9.17 -5.55
N GLU A 270 -31.37 -10.47 -5.43
CA GLU A 270 -30.79 -11.24 -6.55
C GLU A 270 -31.70 -11.28 -7.78
N SER A 271 -33.02 -11.32 -7.59
CA SER A 271 -33.98 -11.24 -8.68
C SER A 271 -33.99 -9.91 -9.48
N TYR A 272 -33.39 -8.87 -8.92
CA TYR A 272 -33.24 -7.53 -9.52
C TYR A 272 -31.84 -7.27 -10.06
N ARG A 273 -30.95 -8.23 -9.98
CA ARG A 273 -29.59 -8.11 -10.52
C ARG A 273 -29.62 -8.10 -12.04
N GLY A 274 -29.06 -7.07 -12.63
CA GLY A 274 -28.88 -6.97 -14.08
C GLY A 274 -27.96 -8.07 -14.63
N LYS A 275 -27.92 -8.18 -15.95
CA LYS A 275 -26.97 -9.11 -16.60
C LYS A 275 -25.54 -8.74 -16.21
N PRO A 276 -24.69 -9.73 -15.90
CA PRO A 276 -23.27 -9.47 -15.68
C PRO A 276 -22.65 -8.81 -16.92
N THR A 277 -21.77 -7.85 -16.70
CA THR A 277 -20.99 -7.20 -17.75
C THR A 277 -19.53 -7.47 -17.52
N GLU A 278 -18.80 -7.77 -18.58
CA GLU A 278 -17.33 -7.94 -18.54
C GLU A 278 -16.69 -6.76 -19.25
N TYR A 279 -15.65 -6.19 -18.66
CA TYR A 279 -14.90 -5.11 -19.28
C TYR A 279 -13.43 -5.15 -18.81
N TRP A 280 -12.56 -4.66 -19.65
CA TRP A 280 -11.16 -4.51 -19.30
C TRP A 280 -10.95 -3.20 -18.56
N MET A 281 -10.22 -3.26 -17.46
CA MET A 281 -9.84 -2.09 -16.68
C MET A 281 -8.32 -2.01 -16.58
N LEU A 282 -7.79 -0.84 -16.90
CA LEU A 282 -6.37 -0.54 -16.64
C LEU A 282 -6.25 -0.06 -15.19
N GLY A 283 -5.60 -0.84 -14.35
CA GLY A 283 -5.32 -0.48 -12.96
C GLY A 283 -4.26 0.63 -12.87
N LYS A 284 -4.25 1.35 -11.75
CA LYS A 284 -3.22 2.35 -11.44
C LYS A 284 -1.93 1.67 -11.05
#